data_c007b0fdc90a214e97aa92619b64682b
#
_entry.id   c007b0fdc90a214e97aa92619b64682b
#
_cell.length_a   1.000
_cell.length_b   1.000
_cell.length_c   1.000
_cell.angle_alpha   90.00
_cell.angle_beta   90.00
_cell.angle_gamma   90.00
#
_symmetry.space_group_name_H-M   'P 1'
#
loop_
_entity.id
_entity.type
_entity.pdbx_description
1 polymer ?
#
loop_
_entity_poly.entity_id
_entity_poly.type
_entity_poly.pdbx_seq_one_letter_code
_entity_poly.pdbx_strand_id
1 'polypeptide(L)'
;ANAVHGCDVLIDLGAGNCAKASELFDTIKPTKYRAIDISKEFLELALIDLQKRFPKIEMEVQICDLSEQLEIPDLVGKKKLFFYPGSSIGNFDPHKASNFLNNIATLCNGNGGLLIGVDLEKDDKILNNAYDDSLGVTAAFNLNVLRHINRVIGSNFNASNWQHYAIFNKAQSRIEMYLRALQDIEIIWPNGMRRFKAGDLIHTENSYKYTKASFTEMLRDAGFKNIHTWTDAKEYFLVCYASAKA
;
A
#
# COMPACT_ATOMS: atom_id res chain seq x y z
N ALA A 1 -14.07 -3.47 16.98
CA ALA A 1 -14.64 -2.33 17.72
C ALA A 1 -14.01 -2.16 19.11
N ASN A 2 -13.91 -3.22 19.93
CA ASN A 2 -13.47 -3.10 21.33
C ASN A 2 -11.99 -2.73 21.51
N ALA A 3 -11.15 -2.94 20.53
CA ALA A 3 -9.71 -2.60 20.58
C ALA A 3 -9.43 -1.17 20.14
N VAL A 4 -10.22 -0.64 19.21
CA VAL A 4 -10.08 0.73 18.70
C VAL A 4 -11.06 1.63 19.45
N HIS A 5 -10.59 2.28 20.50
CA HIS A 5 -11.40 3.27 21.21
C HIS A 5 -11.48 4.53 20.37
N GLY A 6 -12.56 4.80 19.64
CA GLY A 6 -12.87 6.02 18.90
C GLY A 6 -11.71 6.98 18.57
N CYS A 7 -11.78 7.75 17.57
CA CYS A 7 -10.78 8.78 17.24
C CYS A 7 -11.48 10.10 16.88
N ASP A 8 -10.75 11.20 16.99
CA ASP A 8 -11.23 12.48 16.47
C ASP A 8 -11.09 12.49 14.94
N VAL A 9 -9.96 11.97 14.45
CA VAL A 9 -9.61 11.97 13.04
C VAL A 9 -9.23 10.56 12.58
N LEU A 10 -9.91 10.08 11.55
CA LEU A 10 -9.51 8.89 10.78
C LEU A 10 -8.68 9.33 9.59
N ILE A 11 -7.45 8.84 9.48
CA ILE A 11 -6.50 9.16 8.40
C ILE A 11 -6.29 7.89 7.57
N ASP A 12 -6.81 7.90 6.35
CA ASP A 12 -6.79 6.75 5.44
C ASP A 12 -5.60 6.87 4.47
N LEU A 13 -4.64 5.98 4.62
CA LEU A 13 -3.38 5.98 3.88
C LEU A 13 -3.51 5.08 2.64
N GLY A 14 -3.31 5.66 1.44
CA GLY A 14 -3.60 4.99 0.19
C GLY A 14 -5.10 4.75 0.03
N ALA A 15 -5.88 5.79 0.26
CA ALA A 15 -7.33 5.71 0.42
C ALA A 15 -8.07 5.17 -0.82
N GLY A 16 -7.51 5.37 -2.02
CA GLY A 16 -8.13 4.95 -3.27
C GLY A 16 -9.57 5.47 -3.40
N ASN A 17 -10.55 4.58 -3.45
CA ASN A 17 -11.96 4.93 -3.52
C ASN A 17 -12.63 5.14 -2.14
N CYS A 18 -11.87 5.18 -1.06
CA CYS A 18 -12.32 5.37 0.33
C CYS A 18 -13.30 4.30 0.86
N ALA A 19 -13.61 3.27 0.09
CA ALA A 19 -14.66 2.31 0.42
C ALA A 19 -14.34 1.53 1.73
N LYS A 20 -13.09 1.09 1.91
CA LYS A 20 -12.70 0.34 3.11
C LYS A 20 -12.79 1.17 4.38
N ALA A 21 -12.41 2.45 4.34
CA ALA A 21 -12.49 3.34 5.49
C ALA A 21 -13.94 3.66 5.86
N SER A 22 -14.82 3.80 4.86
CA SER A 22 -16.23 4.12 5.10
C SER A 22 -16.98 3.05 5.90
N GLU A 23 -16.58 1.77 5.80
CA GLU A 23 -17.12 0.69 6.62
C GLU A 23 -16.84 0.84 8.13
N LEU A 24 -15.88 1.68 8.49
CA LEU A 24 -15.51 1.93 9.88
C LEU A 24 -16.27 3.11 10.50
N PHE A 25 -16.89 3.99 9.71
CA PHE A 25 -17.43 5.26 10.18
C PHE A 25 -18.54 5.10 11.24
N ASP A 26 -19.45 4.16 11.06
CA ASP A 26 -20.54 3.92 12.03
C ASP A 26 -20.03 3.36 13.36
N THR A 27 -18.90 2.66 13.32
CA THR A 27 -18.29 2.05 14.51
C THR A 27 -17.37 3.02 15.25
N ILE A 28 -16.49 3.70 14.51
CA ILE A 28 -15.45 4.58 15.06
C ILE A 28 -15.99 5.99 15.34
N LYS A 29 -16.95 6.43 14.51
CA LYS A 29 -17.61 7.77 14.58
C LYS A 29 -16.60 8.92 14.63
N PRO A 30 -15.69 9.01 13.65
CA PRO A 30 -14.74 10.10 13.60
C PRO A 30 -15.48 11.42 13.35
N THR A 31 -14.99 12.52 13.90
CA THR A 31 -15.49 13.87 13.55
C THR A 31 -14.92 14.36 12.23
N LYS A 32 -13.74 13.85 11.87
CA LYS A 32 -13.01 14.19 10.65
C LYS A 32 -12.42 12.96 9.97
N TYR A 33 -12.51 12.93 8.65
CA TYR A 33 -11.87 11.91 7.81
C TYR A 33 -10.91 12.61 6.83
N ARG A 34 -9.67 12.14 6.80
CA ARG A 34 -8.67 12.61 5.84
C ARG A 34 -8.23 11.45 4.95
N ALA A 35 -8.55 11.56 3.67
CA ALA A 35 -8.10 10.63 2.65
C ALA A 35 -6.75 11.07 2.08
N ILE A 36 -5.75 10.20 2.12
CA ILE A 36 -4.40 10.45 1.62
C ILE A 36 -4.09 9.47 0.49
N ASP A 37 -3.79 9.99 -0.69
CA ASP A 37 -3.37 9.21 -1.86
C ASP A 37 -2.59 10.11 -2.83
N ILE A 38 -1.94 9.52 -3.81
CA ILE A 38 -1.25 10.26 -4.88
C ILE A 38 -2.22 10.79 -5.95
N SER A 39 -3.39 10.19 -6.10
CA SER A 39 -4.37 10.47 -7.16
C SER A 39 -5.44 11.45 -6.73
N LYS A 40 -5.20 12.76 -6.94
CA LYS A 40 -6.11 13.84 -6.54
C LYS A 40 -7.52 13.68 -7.09
N GLU A 41 -7.65 13.58 -8.40
CA GLU A 41 -8.95 13.56 -9.08
C GLU A 41 -9.82 12.39 -8.62
N PHE A 42 -9.20 11.24 -8.42
CA PHE A 42 -9.88 10.04 -7.95
C PHE A 42 -10.40 10.19 -6.52
N LEU A 43 -9.59 10.78 -5.62
CA LEU A 43 -10.00 11.06 -4.24
C LEU A 43 -11.13 12.08 -4.17
N GLU A 44 -11.04 13.19 -4.90
CA GLU A 44 -12.06 14.24 -4.90
C GLU A 44 -13.42 13.68 -5.32
N LEU A 45 -13.46 12.84 -6.37
CA LEU A 45 -14.69 12.18 -6.81
C LEU A 45 -15.25 11.23 -5.75
N ALA A 46 -14.39 10.43 -5.12
CA ALA A 46 -14.80 9.49 -4.07
C ALA A 46 -15.38 10.23 -2.83
N LEU A 47 -14.78 11.36 -2.45
CA LEU A 47 -15.24 12.14 -1.30
C LEU A 47 -16.57 12.83 -1.54
N ILE A 48 -16.88 13.27 -2.76
CA ILE A 48 -18.19 13.87 -3.09
C ILE A 48 -19.35 12.93 -2.74
N ASP A 49 -19.23 11.66 -3.10
CA ASP A 49 -20.27 10.67 -2.80
C ASP A 49 -20.28 10.25 -1.34
N LEU A 50 -19.10 10.15 -0.74
CA LEU A 50 -18.95 9.79 0.67
C LEU A 50 -19.52 10.87 1.58
N GLN A 51 -19.31 12.16 1.27
CA GLN A 51 -19.85 13.29 2.02
C GLN A 51 -21.38 13.33 2.02
N LYS A 52 -22.04 12.91 0.93
CA LYS A 52 -23.50 12.79 0.88
C LYS A 52 -24.02 11.72 1.84
N ARG A 53 -23.28 10.60 1.95
CA ARG A 53 -23.65 9.48 2.83
C ARG A 53 -23.39 9.80 4.30
N PHE A 54 -22.35 10.57 4.60
CA PHE A 54 -21.91 10.90 5.96
C PHE A 54 -21.76 12.42 6.15
N PRO A 55 -22.87 13.16 6.13
CA PRO A 55 -22.84 14.63 6.13
C PRO A 55 -22.32 15.27 7.44
N LYS A 56 -22.19 14.48 8.52
CA LYS A 56 -21.70 14.96 9.81
C LYS A 56 -20.18 14.79 9.99
N ILE A 57 -19.52 14.11 9.07
CA ILE A 57 -18.06 13.89 9.11
C ILE A 57 -17.43 14.95 8.22
N GLU A 58 -16.54 15.75 8.76
CA GLU A 58 -15.71 16.66 7.95
C GLU A 58 -14.73 15.83 7.11
N MET A 59 -14.69 16.04 5.79
CA MET A 59 -13.88 15.27 4.87
C MET A 59 -12.83 16.13 4.18
N GLU A 60 -11.61 15.63 4.13
CA GLU A 60 -10.47 16.30 3.50
C GLU A 60 -9.67 15.36 2.61
N VAL A 61 -9.08 15.95 1.57
CA VAL A 61 -8.08 15.30 0.71
C VAL A 61 -6.70 15.85 1.03
N GLN A 62 -5.72 14.96 1.13
CA GLN A 62 -4.31 15.32 1.15
C GLN A 62 -3.59 14.51 0.08
N ILE A 63 -2.93 15.19 -0.85
CA ILE A 63 -2.13 14.53 -1.89
C ILE A 63 -0.74 14.30 -1.33
N CYS A 64 -0.33 13.03 -1.27
CA CYS A 64 0.96 12.63 -0.75
C CYS A 64 1.41 11.31 -1.38
N ASP A 65 2.68 11.25 -1.76
CA ASP A 65 3.35 9.98 -2.02
C ASP A 65 3.80 9.38 -0.68
N LEU A 66 3.20 8.26 -0.29
CA LEU A 66 3.50 7.59 0.98
C LEU A 66 4.92 6.99 1.03
N SER A 67 5.64 6.97 -0.10
CA SER A 67 7.07 6.62 -0.11
C SER A 67 7.96 7.73 0.41
N GLU A 68 7.42 8.95 0.52
CA GLU A 68 8.05 10.12 1.13
C GLU A 68 7.62 10.29 2.59
N GLN A 69 8.13 11.31 3.26
CA GLN A 69 7.76 11.61 4.64
C GLN A 69 6.36 12.23 4.69
N LEU A 70 5.44 11.55 5.38
CA LEU A 70 4.10 12.08 5.65
C LEU A 70 4.15 13.15 6.76
N GLU A 71 3.50 14.29 6.50
CA GLU A 71 3.33 15.39 7.46
C GLU A 71 1.83 15.71 7.63
N ILE A 72 1.43 15.98 8.88
CA ILE A 72 0.05 16.36 9.23
C ILE A 72 0.06 17.45 10.30
N PRO A 73 0.60 18.64 10.03
CA PRO A 73 0.88 19.67 11.03
C PRO A 73 -0.38 20.25 11.72
N ASP A 74 -1.50 20.25 11.04
CA ASP A 74 -2.77 20.83 11.48
C ASP A 74 -3.59 19.95 12.46
N LEU A 75 -3.13 18.72 12.74
CA LEU A 75 -3.83 17.77 13.61
C LEU A 75 -3.15 17.60 14.99
N VAL A 76 -2.48 18.63 15.48
CA VAL A 76 -1.85 18.62 16.80
C VAL A 76 -2.93 18.48 17.89
N GLY A 77 -2.68 17.63 18.88
CA GLY A 77 -3.59 17.38 20.01
C GLY A 77 -4.82 16.50 19.70
N LYS A 78 -5.12 16.23 18.44
CA LYS A 78 -6.22 15.35 18.06
C LYS A 78 -5.85 13.88 18.25
N LYS A 79 -6.82 13.06 18.67
CA LYS A 79 -6.67 11.60 18.69
C LYS A 79 -6.80 11.05 17.28
N LYS A 80 -5.72 10.52 16.74
CA LYS A 80 -5.62 10.07 15.36
C LYS A 80 -5.67 8.55 15.25
N LEU A 81 -6.44 8.03 14.30
CA LEU A 81 -6.35 6.65 13.87
C LEU A 81 -5.84 6.63 12.42
N PHE A 82 -4.64 6.15 12.22
CA PHE A 82 -4.11 5.86 10.90
C PHE A 82 -4.67 4.50 10.43
N PHE A 83 -5.15 4.46 9.22
CA PHE A 83 -5.74 3.28 8.60
C PHE A 83 -5.01 2.94 7.30
N TYR A 84 -4.39 1.76 7.25
CA TYR A 84 -3.58 1.30 6.10
C TYR A 84 -3.85 -0.18 5.81
N PRO A 85 -5.03 -0.51 5.25
CA PRO A 85 -5.55 -1.88 5.26
C PRO A 85 -5.05 -2.78 4.14
N GLY A 86 -4.45 -2.23 3.06
CA GLY A 86 -4.28 -2.91 1.77
C GLY A 86 -3.01 -3.74 1.60
N SER A 87 -2.22 -3.94 2.66
CA SER A 87 -0.87 -4.53 2.56
C SER A 87 0.12 -3.75 1.68
N SER A 88 -0.19 -2.50 1.35
CA SER A 88 0.67 -1.65 0.52
C SER A 88 2.04 -1.35 1.16
N ILE A 89 2.18 -1.56 2.47
CA ILE A 89 3.48 -1.52 3.16
C ILE A 89 4.44 -2.58 2.60
N GLY A 90 3.92 -3.68 2.04
CA GLY A 90 4.72 -4.71 1.37
C GLY A 90 5.44 -4.22 0.12
N ASN A 91 5.05 -3.06 -0.45
CA ASN A 91 5.73 -2.47 -1.60
C ASN A 91 7.01 -1.70 -1.19
N PHE A 92 7.18 -1.44 0.11
CA PHE A 92 8.40 -0.83 0.65
C PHE A 92 9.45 -1.89 0.96
N ASP A 93 10.72 -1.56 0.71
CA ASP A 93 11.79 -2.36 1.30
C ASP A 93 11.74 -2.29 2.84
N PRO A 94 12.34 -3.26 3.56
CA PRO A 94 12.23 -3.34 5.02
C PRO A 94 12.66 -2.07 5.76
N HIS A 95 13.68 -1.37 5.25
CA HIS A 95 14.15 -0.13 5.87
C HIS A 95 13.12 1.00 5.69
N LYS A 96 12.56 1.15 4.48
CA LYS A 96 11.49 2.12 4.21
C LYS A 96 10.22 1.81 4.99
N ALA A 97 9.84 0.52 5.09
CA ALA A 97 8.69 0.09 5.90
C ALA A 97 8.87 0.46 7.38
N SER A 98 10.06 0.23 7.95
CA SER A 98 10.38 0.63 9.32
C SER A 98 10.32 2.15 9.50
N ASN A 99 10.88 2.92 8.59
CA ASN A 99 10.85 4.39 8.64
C ASN A 99 9.42 4.92 8.54
N PHE A 100 8.60 4.34 7.66
CA PHE A 100 7.18 4.67 7.55
C PHE A 100 6.43 4.43 8.86
N LEU A 101 6.61 3.28 9.48
CA LEU A 101 5.98 2.97 10.78
C LEU A 101 6.45 3.90 11.90
N ASN A 102 7.75 4.22 11.96
CA ASN A 102 8.31 5.19 12.90
C ASN A 102 7.70 6.60 12.71
N ASN A 103 7.53 7.03 11.46
CA ASN A 103 6.88 8.31 11.15
C ASN A 103 5.43 8.32 11.65
N ILE A 104 4.65 7.26 11.39
CA ILE A 104 3.26 7.16 11.88
C ILE A 104 3.20 7.16 13.41
N ALA A 105 4.09 6.43 14.08
CA ALA A 105 4.14 6.42 15.55
C ALA A 105 4.43 7.83 16.12
N THR A 106 5.36 8.56 15.50
CA THR A 106 5.67 9.96 15.84
C THR A 106 4.47 10.87 15.62
N LEU A 107 3.78 10.75 14.49
CA LEU A 107 2.60 11.53 14.16
C LEU A 107 1.40 11.24 15.12
N CYS A 108 1.32 10.06 15.68
CA CYS A 108 0.35 9.76 16.76
C CYS A 108 0.61 10.58 18.03
N ASN A 109 1.85 10.94 18.28
CA ASN A 109 2.27 11.76 19.43
C ASN A 109 1.66 11.30 20.78
N GLY A 110 1.73 9.99 21.06
CA GLY A 110 1.19 9.39 22.27
C GLY A 110 -0.34 9.33 22.37
N ASN A 111 -1.08 9.90 21.42
CA ASN A 111 -2.54 9.96 21.43
C ASN A 111 -3.14 9.49 20.10
N GLY A 112 -3.12 8.19 19.87
CA GLY A 112 -3.63 7.62 18.64
C GLY A 112 -3.16 6.19 18.42
N GLY A 113 -3.27 5.71 17.18
CA GLY A 113 -2.83 4.38 16.82
C GLY A 113 -2.90 4.14 15.32
N LEU A 114 -2.46 2.96 14.96
CA LEU A 114 -2.43 2.45 13.58
C LEU A 114 -3.27 1.18 13.47
N LEU A 115 -4.19 1.16 12.53
CA LEU A 115 -4.90 -0.03 12.08
C LEU A 115 -4.36 -0.39 10.70
N ILE A 116 -3.60 -1.48 10.62
CA ILE A 116 -2.88 -1.87 9.41
C ILE A 116 -3.15 -3.31 9.04
N GLY A 117 -3.25 -3.57 7.73
CA GLY A 117 -3.36 -4.91 7.16
C GLY A 117 -2.11 -5.30 6.40
N VAL A 118 -1.64 -6.54 6.60
CA VAL A 118 -0.49 -7.08 5.89
C VAL A 118 -0.72 -8.49 5.40
N ASP A 119 -0.20 -8.78 4.22
CA ASP A 119 -0.24 -10.10 3.62
C ASP A 119 0.83 -10.99 4.25
N LEU A 120 0.41 -12.18 4.69
CA LEU A 120 1.29 -13.11 5.38
C LEU A 120 1.98 -14.07 4.42
N GLU A 121 3.13 -14.59 4.86
CA GLU A 121 3.75 -15.74 4.23
C GLU A 121 2.77 -16.92 4.20
N LYS A 122 2.75 -17.63 3.10
CA LYS A 122 1.91 -18.82 2.89
C LYS A 122 2.55 -19.72 1.82
N ASP A 123 1.89 -20.79 1.46
CA ASP A 123 2.38 -21.71 0.44
C ASP A 123 2.83 -20.98 -0.84
N ASP A 124 4.01 -21.34 -1.35
CA ASP A 124 4.66 -20.69 -2.50
C ASP A 124 3.76 -20.70 -3.75
N LYS A 125 2.96 -21.75 -3.94
CA LYS A 125 2.04 -21.87 -5.09
C LYS A 125 0.89 -20.89 -4.96
N ILE A 126 0.38 -20.68 -3.74
CA ILE A 126 -0.68 -19.71 -3.48
C ILE A 126 -0.18 -18.30 -3.76
N LEU A 127 1.04 -17.98 -3.28
CA LEU A 127 1.66 -16.68 -3.52
C LEU A 127 1.93 -16.44 -5.00
N ASN A 128 2.55 -17.39 -5.69
CA ASN A 128 2.83 -17.25 -7.12
C ASN A 128 1.54 -17.12 -7.94
N ASN A 129 0.53 -17.94 -7.67
CA ASN A 129 -0.76 -17.87 -8.38
C ASN A 129 -1.53 -16.56 -8.13
N ALA A 130 -1.31 -15.90 -7.00
CA ALA A 130 -1.94 -14.61 -6.71
C ALA A 130 -1.34 -13.45 -7.54
N TYR A 131 -0.09 -13.60 -7.98
CA TYR A 131 0.61 -12.59 -8.78
C TYR A 131 0.85 -13.01 -10.25
N ASP A 132 0.52 -14.25 -10.60
CA ASP A 132 0.48 -14.75 -11.98
C ASP A 132 -0.85 -15.51 -12.17
N ASP A 133 -1.94 -14.78 -12.04
CA ASP A 133 -3.30 -15.30 -12.06
C ASP A 133 -3.71 -15.79 -13.46
N SER A 134 -4.44 -16.89 -13.51
CA SER A 134 -4.86 -17.54 -14.76
C SER A 134 -5.74 -16.68 -15.68
N LEU A 135 -6.39 -15.63 -15.13
CA LEU A 135 -7.16 -14.65 -15.91
C LEU A 135 -6.26 -13.56 -16.52
N GLY A 136 -4.98 -13.49 -16.11
CA GLY A 136 -4.01 -12.52 -16.62
C GLY A 136 -4.27 -11.08 -16.19
N VAL A 137 -5.03 -10.86 -15.11
CA VAL A 137 -5.32 -9.50 -14.61
C VAL A 137 -4.04 -8.83 -14.12
N THR A 138 -3.24 -9.54 -13.32
CA THR A 138 -1.94 -9.04 -12.83
C THR A 138 -0.96 -8.81 -13.98
N ALA A 139 -0.94 -9.72 -14.96
CA ALA A 139 -0.10 -9.55 -16.15
C ALA A 139 -0.47 -8.29 -16.94
N ALA A 140 -1.77 -8.04 -17.15
CA ALA A 140 -2.25 -6.84 -17.84
C ALA A 140 -1.90 -5.56 -17.06
N PHE A 141 -2.03 -5.59 -15.74
CA PHE A 141 -1.64 -4.48 -14.86
C PHE A 141 -0.13 -4.19 -14.99
N ASN A 142 0.71 -5.21 -14.87
CA ASN A 142 2.17 -5.05 -14.95
C ASN A 142 2.63 -4.55 -16.34
N LEU A 143 2.08 -5.11 -17.43
CA LEU A 143 2.37 -4.67 -18.80
C LEU A 143 1.93 -3.22 -19.08
N ASN A 144 0.92 -2.71 -18.36
CA ASN A 144 0.47 -1.33 -18.51
C ASN A 144 1.53 -0.30 -18.09
N VAL A 145 2.48 -0.67 -17.23
CA VAL A 145 3.64 0.18 -16.88
C VAL A 145 4.39 0.64 -18.12
N LEU A 146 4.54 -0.23 -19.13
CA LEU A 146 5.22 0.13 -20.38
C LEU A 146 4.50 1.25 -21.14
N ARG A 147 3.17 1.23 -21.16
CA ARG A 147 2.36 2.28 -21.78
C ARG A 147 2.50 3.60 -21.02
N HIS A 148 2.59 3.52 -19.69
CA HIS A 148 2.80 4.69 -18.85
C HIS A 148 4.18 5.30 -19.11
N ILE A 149 5.24 4.49 -19.12
CA ILE A 149 6.61 4.92 -19.45
C ILE A 149 6.65 5.59 -20.81
N ASN A 150 6.01 5.02 -21.84
CA ASN A 150 5.95 5.63 -23.16
C ASN A 150 5.38 7.06 -23.14
N ARG A 151 4.35 7.29 -22.32
CA ARG A 151 3.77 8.65 -22.19
C ARG A 151 4.69 9.61 -21.45
N VAL A 152 5.39 9.13 -20.40
CA VAL A 152 6.20 9.99 -19.52
C VAL A 152 7.51 10.40 -20.21
N ILE A 153 8.20 9.48 -20.86
CA ILE A 153 9.53 9.74 -21.43
C ILE A 153 9.56 9.70 -22.97
N GLY A 154 8.43 9.48 -23.63
CA GLY A 154 8.36 9.39 -25.09
C GLY A 154 9.05 8.15 -25.66
N SER A 155 9.06 7.03 -24.93
CA SER A 155 9.67 5.79 -25.38
C SER A 155 8.75 4.96 -26.30
N ASN A 156 9.31 3.94 -26.94
CA ASN A 156 8.64 3.10 -27.92
C ASN A 156 8.42 1.67 -27.45
N PHE A 157 8.21 1.43 -26.15
CA PHE A 157 7.87 0.08 -25.69
C PHE A 157 6.61 -0.45 -26.38
N ASN A 158 6.71 -1.66 -26.93
CA ASN A 158 5.55 -2.41 -27.40
C ASN A 158 5.28 -3.56 -26.43
N ALA A 159 4.15 -3.50 -25.72
CA ALA A 159 3.79 -4.49 -24.70
C ALA A 159 3.76 -5.94 -25.23
N SER A 160 3.48 -6.15 -26.54
CA SER A 160 3.49 -7.50 -27.15
C SER A 160 4.86 -8.17 -27.19
N ASN A 161 5.93 -7.40 -27.00
CA ASN A 161 7.30 -7.91 -26.96
C ASN A 161 7.75 -8.30 -25.54
N TRP A 162 6.85 -8.22 -24.57
CA TRP A 162 7.14 -8.46 -23.16
C TRP A 162 6.14 -9.44 -22.55
N GLN A 163 6.61 -10.24 -21.64
CA GLN A 163 5.82 -11.16 -20.85
C GLN A 163 5.91 -10.80 -19.38
N HIS A 164 4.77 -10.80 -18.70
CA HIS A 164 4.74 -10.75 -17.24
C HIS A 164 5.40 -12.01 -16.67
N TYR A 165 6.17 -11.84 -15.61
CA TYR A 165 6.77 -12.90 -14.84
C TYR A 165 6.75 -12.52 -13.36
N ALA A 166 6.21 -13.37 -12.51
CA ALA A 166 6.21 -13.18 -11.06
C ALA A 166 6.79 -14.40 -10.37
N ILE A 167 7.50 -14.18 -9.28
CA ILE A 167 8.11 -15.25 -8.48
C ILE A 167 8.15 -14.87 -7.00
N PHE A 168 7.84 -15.83 -6.13
CA PHE A 168 8.09 -15.69 -4.71
C PHE A 168 9.56 -15.97 -4.40
N ASN A 169 10.29 -14.93 -3.99
CA ASN A 169 11.65 -15.02 -3.49
C ASN A 169 11.61 -15.34 -2.00
N LYS A 170 11.73 -16.61 -1.67
CA LYS A 170 11.65 -17.11 -0.29
C LYS A 170 12.76 -16.56 0.63
N ALA A 171 13.96 -16.34 0.08
CA ALA A 171 15.09 -15.82 0.86
C ALA A 171 14.87 -14.36 1.29
N GLN A 172 14.09 -13.61 0.52
CA GLN A 172 13.75 -12.21 0.79
C GLN A 172 12.31 -12.04 1.30
N SER A 173 11.56 -13.13 1.42
CA SER A 173 10.15 -13.14 1.81
C SER A 173 9.30 -12.14 1.04
N ARG A 174 9.41 -12.14 -0.31
CA ARG A 174 8.68 -11.21 -1.17
C ARG A 174 8.32 -11.82 -2.51
N ILE A 175 7.23 -11.38 -3.08
CA ILE A 175 6.97 -11.52 -4.53
C ILE A 175 7.82 -10.48 -5.25
N GLU A 176 8.42 -10.88 -6.33
CA GLU A 176 9.09 -10.02 -7.30
C GLU A 176 8.35 -10.10 -8.63
N MET A 177 7.94 -8.95 -9.17
CA MET A 177 7.34 -8.88 -10.49
C MET A 177 8.32 -8.31 -11.50
N TYR A 178 8.29 -8.88 -12.68
CA TYR A 178 9.18 -8.54 -13.79
C TYR A 178 8.41 -8.46 -15.10
N LEU A 179 9.01 -7.76 -16.05
CA LEU A 179 8.69 -7.86 -17.47
C LEU A 179 9.89 -8.51 -18.17
N ARG A 180 9.65 -9.65 -18.84
CA ARG A 180 10.65 -10.43 -19.57
C ARG A 180 10.58 -10.09 -21.05
N ALA A 181 11.72 -9.74 -21.67
CA ALA A 181 11.80 -9.53 -23.11
C ALA A 181 11.62 -10.87 -23.85
N LEU A 182 10.70 -10.92 -24.81
CA LEU A 182 10.42 -12.13 -25.62
C LEU A 182 11.39 -12.31 -26.77
N GLN A 183 12.10 -11.27 -27.16
CA GLN A 183 13.07 -11.24 -28.26
C GLN A 183 14.11 -10.14 -28.00
N ASP A 184 15.13 -10.05 -28.85
CA ASP A 184 16.05 -8.91 -28.85
C ASP A 184 15.28 -7.64 -29.24
N ILE A 185 15.34 -6.61 -28.40
CA ILE A 185 14.54 -5.39 -28.54
C ILE A 185 15.43 -4.17 -28.32
N GLU A 186 15.20 -3.15 -29.14
CA GLU A 186 15.77 -1.83 -28.92
C GLU A 186 14.66 -0.86 -28.50
N ILE A 187 14.82 -0.24 -27.36
CA ILE A 187 13.90 0.79 -26.83
C ILE A 187 14.60 2.14 -26.99
N ILE A 188 13.89 3.07 -27.61
CA ILE A 188 14.37 4.41 -27.92
C ILE A 188 13.45 5.43 -27.23
N TRP A 189 14.06 6.50 -26.72
CA TRP A 189 13.38 7.70 -26.23
C TRP A 189 14.20 8.95 -26.63
N PRO A 190 13.68 10.18 -26.55
CA PRO A 190 14.34 11.38 -27.11
C PRO A 190 15.80 11.57 -26.72
N ASN A 191 16.21 11.11 -25.53
CA ASN A 191 17.56 11.36 -24.99
C ASN A 191 18.38 10.08 -24.82
N GLY A 192 17.97 8.95 -25.43
CA GLY A 192 18.73 7.71 -25.29
C GLY A 192 18.07 6.48 -25.86
N MET A 193 18.76 5.38 -25.65
CA MET A 193 18.30 4.05 -26.07
C MET A 193 18.80 2.97 -25.10
N ARG A 194 18.10 1.86 -25.06
CA ARG A 194 18.53 0.65 -24.35
C ARG A 194 18.21 -0.59 -25.18
N ARG A 195 19.16 -1.51 -25.24
CA ARG A 195 18.97 -2.81 -25.84
C ARG A 195 18.71 -3.85 -24.78
N PHE A 196 17.75 -4.71 -25.05
CA PHE A 196 17.40 -5.89 -24.28
C PHE A 196 17.59 -7.12 -25.13
N LYS A 197 18.14 -8.18 -24.56
CA LYS A 197 18.21 -9.50 -25.16
C LYS A 197 16.95 -10.29 -24.82
N ALA A 198 16.62 -11.27 -25.64
CA ALA A 198 15.59 -12.24 -25.29
C ALA A 198 15.88 -12.85 -23.91
N GLY A 199 14.91 -12.80 -23.01
CA GLY A 199 15.04 -13.26 -21.62
C GLY A 199 15.46 -12.18 -20.60
N ASP A 200 15.93 -11.01 -21.02
CA ASP A 200 16.25 -9.92 -20.11
C ASP A 200 15.00 -9.49 -19.29
N LEU A 201 15.23 -9.12 -18.05
CA LEU A 201 14.18 -8.77 -17.10
C LEU A 201 14.23 -7.29 -16.74
N ILE A 202 13.05 -6.66 -16.71
CA ILE A 202 12.84 -5.37 -16.03
C ILE A 202 12.08 -5.67 -14.73
N HIS A 203 12.69 -5.41 -13.59
CA HIS A 203 12.03 -5.50 -12.30
C HIS A 203 11.02 -4.35 -12.15
N THR A 204 9.78 -4.65 -11.81
CA THR A 204 8.69 -3.67 -11.75
C THR A 204 8.19 -3.42 -10.34
N GLU A 205 8.10 -4.47 -9.51
CA GLU A 205 7.53 -4.34 -8.17
C GLU A 205 8.07 -5.42 -7.23
N ASN A 206 8.17 -5.07 -5.95
CA ASN A 206 8.28 -6.03 -4.84
C ASN A 206 7.00 -6.00 -4.02
N SER A 207 6.61 -7.16 -3.47
CA SER A 207 5.56 -7.24 -2.48
C SER A 207 6.01 -8.16 -1.35
N TYR A 208 6.53 -7.54 -0.28
CA TYR A 208 7.02 -8.24 0.90
C TYR A 208 5.88 -8.91 1.65
N LYS A 209 6.16 -10.11 2.15
CA LYS A 209 5.27 -10.89 2.98
C LYS A 209 5.85 -10.96 4.38
N TYR A 210 4.98 -11.05 5.35
CA TYR A 210 5.38 -11.01 6.75
C TYR A 210 4.94 -12.28 7.47
N THR A 211 5.63 -12.61 8.56
CA THR A 211 5.05 -13.47 9.58
C THR A 211 4.36 -12.60 10.64
N LYS A 212 3.42 -13.16 11.38
CA LYS A 212 2.80 -12.45 12.50
C LYS A 212 3.85 -11.96 13.51
N ALA A 213 4.87 -12.79 13.77
CA ALA A 213 5.95 -12.45 14.70
C ALA A 213 6.78 -11.27 14.18
N SER A 214 7.30 -11.37 12.94
CA SER A 214 8.17 -10.34 12.36
C SER A 214 7.45 -8.97 12.25
N PHE A 215 6.17 -8.98 11.85
CA PHE A 215 5.44 -7.72 11.72
C PHE A 215 5.10 -7.08 13.07
N THR A 216 4.74 -7.89 14.09
CA THR A 216 4.50 -7.36 15.43
C THR A 216 5.77 -6.84 16.10
N GLU A 217 6.92 -7.43 15.82
CA GLU A 217 8.23 -6.92 16.24
C GLU A 217 8.53 -5.57 15.57
N MET A 218 8.37 -5.48 14.26
CA MET A 218 8.54 -4.22 13.52
C MET A 218 7.66 -3.08 14.07
N LEU A 219 6.42 -3.38 14.47
CA LEU A 219 5.55 -2.40 15.12
C LEU A 219 6.09 -1.96 16.48
N ARG A 220 6.64 -2.89 17.30
CA ARG A 220 7.25 -2.54 18.60
C ARG A 220 8.48 -1.68 18.43
N ASP A 221 9.34 -2.02 17.49
CA ASP A 221 10.57 -1.27 17.18
C ASP A 221 10.25 0.14 16.71
N ALA A 222 9.13 0.32 15.99
CA ALA A 222 8.62 1.62 15.60
C ALA A 222 7.99 2.42 16.76
N GLY A 223 7.94 1.88 17.99
CA GLY A 223 7.43 2.56 19.18
C GLY A 223 5.95 2.31 19.47
N PHE A 224 5.27 1.44 18.74
CA PHE A 224 3.90 1.07 19.05
C PHE A 224 3.82 0.09 20.23
N LYS A 225 2.71 0.19 20.98
CA LYS A 225 2.41 -0.65 22.16
C LYS A 225 0.99 -1.23 22.01
N ASN A 226 0.59 -2.10 22.95
CA ASN A 226 -0.76 -2.67 23.00
C ASN A 226 -1.22 -3.21 21.63
N ILE A 227 -0.43 -4.06 21.02
CA ILE A 227 -0.68 -4.60 19.69
C ILE A 227 -1.74 -5.70 19.79
N HIS A 228 -2.86 -5.49 19.13
CA HIS A 228 -3.92 -6.48 18.92
C HIS A 228 -3.86 -6.98 17.49
N THR A 229 -4.04 -8.27 17.30
CA THR A 229 -3.92 -8.92 16.00
C THR A 229 -5.11 -9.81 15.69
N TRP A 230 -5.54 -9.81 14.44
CA TRP A 230 -6.57 -10.70 13.89
C TRP A 230 -6.08 -11.28 12.58
N THR A 231 -6.45 -12.52 12.30
CA THR A 231 -6.20 -13.19 11.03
C THR A 231 -7.50 -13.77 10.48
N ASP A 232 -7.55 -14.04 9.20
CA ASP A 232 -8.54 -14.92 8.61
C ASP A 232 -8.32 -16.39 9.08
N ALA A 233 -9.28 -17.26 8.81
CA ALA A 233 -9.24 -18.66 9.24
C ALA A 233 -8.06 -19.48 8.67
N LYS A 234 -7.47 -19.03 7.57
CA LYS A 234 -6.30 -19.63 6.91
C LYS A 234 -4.98 -18.98 7.29
N GLU A 235 -5.04 -17.93 8.11
CA GLU A 235 -3.90 -17.09 8.46
C GLU A 235 -3.16 -16.53 7.24
N TYR A 236 -3.92 -16.11 6.21
CA TYR A 236 -3.35 -15.55 4.99
C TYR A 236 -3.14 -14.06 5.08
N PHE A 237 -3.92 -13.38 5.90
CA PHE A 237 -3.87 -11.94 6.07
C PHE A 237 -3.92 -11.58 7.54
N LEU A 238 -3.08 -10.62 7.95
CA LEU A 238 -2.99 -10.14 9.31
C LEU A 238 -3.49 -8.70 9.37
N VAL A 239 -4.43 -8.44 10.28
CA VAL A 239 -4.81 -7.08 10.68
C VAL A 239 -4.22 -6.81 12.04
N CYS A 240 -3.55 -5.69 12.20
CA CYS A 240 -3.00 -5.22 13.47
C CYS A 240 -3.60 -3.88 13.85
N TYR A 241 -4.03 -3.75 15.10
CA TYR A 241 -4.18 -2.46 15.73
C TYR A 241 -3.08 -2.27 16.78
N ALA A 242 -2.39 -1.15 16.72
CA ALA A 242 -1.31 -0.82 17.62
C ALA A 242 -1.45 0.62 18.10
N SER A 243 -1.37 0.87 19.43
CA SER A 243 -1.45 2.21 19.99
C SER A 243 -0.07 2.82 20.16
N ALA A 244 0.04 4.13 19.91
CA ALA A 244 1.24 4.92 20.18
C ALA A 244 1.11 5.63 21.54
N LYS A 245 0.63 4.93 22.57
CA LYS A 245 0.55 5.51 23.92
C LYS A 245 1.93 5.61 24.55
N ALA A 246 2.21 6.77 25.15
CA ALA A 246 3.34 6.99 26.03
C ALA A 246 3.34 6.02 27.22
#